data_bd2ecd749f1b34f4bace9aafcf1e58f5
#
_entry.id   bd2ecd749f1b34f4bace9aafcf1e58f5
#
_cell.length_a   1.000
_cell.length_b   1.000
_cell.length_c   1.000
_cell.angle_alpha   90.00
_cell.angle_beta   90.00
_cell.angle_gamma   90.00
#
_symmetry.space_group_name_H-M   'P 1'
#
loop_
_entity.id
_entity.type
_entity.pdbx_description
1 polymer ?
#
loop_
_entity_poly.entity_id
_entity_poly.type
_entity_poly.pdbx_seq_one_letter_code
_entity_poly.pdbx_strand_id
1 'polypeptide(L)'
;DSYKDSYLNLKSMGFEDLKINYDGSNGFQGSSYYNSTTKEVVIAYTGTNGINDWDDDVLLGVLQIESSQTGNAKKFLDETLNGLTDKYSTLDLKNVNITITGHSLGGYLAQHTIQNILSTDDNGQQIYESINTNNVSGVVFNAPGIGDENKVPNTLSIDAKYDIVSEAGGNHNTEHNMVIDTGKESLVGAHSLDVLIEYLETHPAIGRIDISIINGLDSDIQKILL
;
A
#
# COMPACT_ATOMS: atom_id res chain seq x y z
N ASP A 1 -11.34 12.89 -12.71
CA ASP A 1 -11.01 12.24 -13.99
C ASP A 1 -9.78 11.32 -13.88
N SER A 2 -8.71 11.67 -13.15
CA SER A 2 -7.52 10.83 -12.95
C SER A 2 -7.83 9.45 -12.33
N TYR A 3 -8.73 9.38 -11.37
CA TYR A 3 -9.16 8.12 -10.74
C TYR A 3 -9.81 7.14 -11.72
N LYS A 4 -10.59 7.67 -12.67
CA LYS A 4 -11.24 6.86 -13.70
C LYS A 4 -10.25 6.31 -14.71
N ASP A 5 -9.23 7.08 -15.02
CA ASP A 5 -8.19 6.68 -15.98
C ASP A 5 -7.27 5.60 -15.37
N SER A 6 -6.91 5.71 -14.09
CA SER A 6 -6.13 4.69 -13.37
C SER A 6 -6.90 3.37 -13.25
N TYR A 7 -8.20 3.41 -12.97
CA TYR A 7 -9.06 2.23 -12.94
C TYR A 7 -9.17 1.55 -14.31
N LEU A 8 -9.32 2.32 -15.38
CA LEU A 8 -9.35 1.80 -16.75
C LEU A 8 -8.00 1.18 -17.14
N ASN A 9 -6.90 1.70 -16.61
CA ASN A 9 -5.57 1.14 -16.81
C ASN A 9 -5.45 -0.26 -16.20
N LEU A 10 -5.85 -0.45 -14.94
CA LEU A 10 -5.86 -1.77 -14.30
C LEU A 10 -6.65 -2.80 -15.10
N LYS A 11 -7.84 -2.43 -15.60
CA LYS A 11 -8.66 -3.30 -16.45
C LYS A 11 -7.95 -3.66 -17.75
N SER A 12 -7.29 -2.71 -18.41
CA SER A 12 -6.54 -2.94 -19.65
C SER A 12 -5.35 -3.88 -19.45
N MET A 13 -4.80 -3.94 -18.24
CA MET A 13 -3.72 -4.83 -17.83
C MET A 13 -4.21 -6.23 -17.41
N GLY A 14 -5.51 -6.48 -17.49
CA GLY A 14 -6.11 -7.79 -17.16
C GLY A 14 -6.48 -7.97 -15.70
N PHE A 15 -6.45 -6.90 -14.89
CA PHE A 15 -6.94 -6.96 -13.52
C PHE A 15 -8.47 -6.87 -13.48
N GLU A 16 -9.07 -7.66 -12.63
CA GLU A 16 -10.49 -7.61 -12.31
C GLU A 16 -10.70 -7.27 -10.84
N ASP A 17 -11.84 -6.66 -10.54
CA ASP A 17 -12.21 -6.33 -9.17
C ASP A 17 -12.46 -7.60 -8.37
N LEU A 18 -11.80 -7.73 -7.24
CA LEU A 18 -12.15 -8.72 -6.24
C LEU A 18 -13.12 -8.12 -5.24
N LYS A 19 -12.75 -7.00 -4.64
CA LYS A 19 -13.54 -6.36 -3.61
C LYS A 19 -13.31 -4.85 -3.58
N ILE A 20 -14.40 -4.12 -3.44
CA ILE A 20 -14.37 -2.69 -3.09
C ILE A 20 -15.15 -2.56 -1.79
N ASN A 21 -14.53 -2.04 -0.75
CA ASN A 21 -15.14 -1.89 0.56
C ASN A 21 -15.13 -0.42 1.00
N TYR A 22 -16.30 0.03 1.45
CA TYR A 22 -16.50 1.34 2.07
C TYR A 22 -17.10 1.13 3.44
N ASP A 23 -16.28 1.22 4.48
CA ASP A 23 -16.77 1.21 5.85
C ASP A 23 -16.98 2.64 6.33
N GLY A 24 -18.21 3.11 6.19
CA GLY A 24 -18.56 4.49 6.56
C GLY A 24 -18.55 4.77 8.07
N SER A 25 -18.39 3.76 8.93
CA SER A 25 -18.45 3.94 10.39
C SER A 25 -17.19 4.56 10.96
N ASN A 26 -16.03 4.27 10.37
CA ASN A 26 -14.71 4.76 10.79
C ASN A 26 -13.85 5.31 9.66
N GLY A 27 -14.42 5.46 8.47
CA GLY A 27 -13.74 6.01 7.30
C GLY A 27 -12.75 5.07 6.60
N PHE A 28 -12.67 3.80 7.01
CA PHE A 28 -11.84 2.82 6.30
C PHE A 28 -12.34 2.59 4.88
N GLN A 29 -11.39 2.58 3.93
CA GLN A 29 -11.67 2.23 2.54
C GLN A 29 -10.54 1.37 2.00
N GLY A 30 -10.90 0.33 1.23
CA GLY A 30 -9.94 -0.54 0.58
C GLY A 30 -10.49 -1.09 -0.73
N SER A 31 -9.60 -1.35 -1.66
CA SER A 31 -9.91 -2.01 -2.94
C SER A 31 -8.93 -3.14 -3.19
N SER A 32 -9.39 -4.21 -3.81
CA SER A 32 -8.53 -5.31 -4.21
C SER A 32 -8.84 -5.77 -5.62
N TYR A 33 -7.79 -6.14 -6.33
CA TYR A 33 -7.80 -6.51 -7.73
C TYR A 33 -7.01 -7.79 -7.93
N TYR A 34 -7.38 -8.58 -8.93
CA TYR A 34 -6.69 -9.81 -9.27
C TYR A 34 -6.48 -9.95 -10.77
N ASN A 35 -5.28 -10.34 -11.16
CA ASN A 35 -4.94 -10.75 -12.51
C ASN A 35 -4.75 -12.27 -12.54
N SER A 36 -5.67 -12.99 -13.16
CA SER A 36 -5.65 -14.45 -13.22
C SER A 36 -4.54 -15.01 -14.13
N THR A 37 -4.03 -14.21 -15.05
CA THR A 37 -2.94 -14.60 -15.96
C THR A 37 -1.59 -14.56 -15.24
N THR A 38 -1.32 -13.46 -14.52
CA THR A 38 -0.05 -13.28 -13.79
C THR A 38 -0.10 -13.84 -12.37
N LYS A 39 -1.30 -14.18 -11.87
CA LYS A 39 -1.57 -14.59 -10.48
C LYS A 39 -1.18 -13.53 -9.46
N GLU A 40 -1.52 -12.30 -9.75
CA GLU A 40 -1.20 -11.15 -8.91
C GLU A 40 -2.45 -10.59 -8.25
N VAL A 41 -2.35 -10.33 -6.95
CA VAL A 41 -3.34 -9.58 -6.18
C VAL A 41 -2.74 -8.24 -5.80
N VAL A 42 -3.49 -7.17 -6.06
CA VAL A 42 -3.17 -5.83 -5.55
C VAL A 42 -4.23 -5.45 -4.53
N ILE A 43 -3.78 -5.03 -3.34
CA ILE A 43 -4.62 -4.50 -2.26
C ILE A 43 -4.21 -3.05 -2.03
N ALA A 44 -5.14 -2.13 -2.21
CA ALA A 44 -4.93 -0.71 -2.02
C ALA A 44 -5.80 -0.17 -0.88
N TYR A 45 -5.17 0.46 0.11
CA TYR A 45 -5.85 1.15 1.19
C TYR A 45 -5.87 2.66 0.93
N THR A 46 -7.04 3.27 1.13
CA THR A 46 -7.20 4.70 0.97
C THR A 46 -6.75 5.41 2.25
N GLY A 47 -6.04 6.53 2.09
CA GLY A 47 -5.76 7.46 3.17
C GLY A 47 -7.02 8.25 3.57
N THR A 48 -6.89 9.10 4.57
CA THR A 48 -8.00 9.93 5.05
C THR A 48 -8.41 10.95 4.00
N ASN A 49 -9.68 10.91 3.58
CA ASN A 49 -10.25 11.89 2.67
C ASN A 49 -10.64 13.17 3.43
N GLY A 50 -10.30 14.33 2.88
CA GLY A 50 -10.86 15.62 3.34
C GLY A 50 -9.98 16.43 4.29
N ILE A 51 -8.69 16.19 4.32
CA ILE A 51 -7.75 17.03 5.07
C ILE A 51 -7.39 18.26 4.21
N ASN A 52 -8.31 19.22 4.19
CA ASN A 52 -8.08 20.49 3.50
C ASN A 52 -7.35 21.54 4.36
N ASP A 53 -7.30 21.34 5.67
CA ASP A 53 -6.63 22.22 6.62
C ASP A 53 -5.65 21.38 7.46
N TRP A 54 -4.40 21.33 7.01
CA TRP A 54 -3.31 20.68 7.74
C TRP A 54 -2.83 21.61 8.85
N ASP A 55 -3.50 21.58 9.99
CA ASP A 55 -2.97 22.09 11.25
C ASP A 55 -2.21 20.96 11.99
N ASP A 56 -1.36 21.30 12.95
CA ASP A 56 -0.61 20.32 13.77
C ASP A 56 -1.51 19.26 14.43
N ASP A 57 -2.81 19.58 14.63
CA ASP A 57 -3.83 18.67 15.14
C ASP A 57 -4.17 17.52 14.17
N VAL A 58 -3.93 17.68 12.88
CA VAL A 58 -4.21 16.64 11.87
C VAL A 58 -3.18 15.53 11.94
N LEU A 59 -1.93 15.85 12.16
CA LEU A 59 -0.87 14.86 12.36
C LEU A 59 -1.17 13.99 13.59
N LEU A 60 -1.58 14.62 14.70
CA LEU A 60 -2.04 13.92 15.89
C LEU A 60 -3.31 13.11 15.63
N GLY A 61 -4.21 13.61 14.79
CA GLY A 61 -5.42 12.91 14.36
C GLY A 61 -5.12 11.66 13.53
N VAL A 62 -4.21 11.74 12.59
CA VAL A 62 -3.75 10.58 11.79
C VAL A 62 -3.19 9.51 12.73
N LEU A 63 -2.29 9.86 13.64
CA LEU A 63 -1.70 8.93 14.60
C LEU A 63 -2.71 8.32 15.58
N GLN A 64 -3.84 8.98 15.89
CA GLN A 64 -4.90 8.44 16.74
C GLN A 64 -5.92 7.55 16.00
N ILE A 65 -6.18 7.81 14.72
CA ILE A 65 -7.07 7.02 13.88
C ILE A 65 -6.43 5.66 13.52
N GLU A 66 -5.12 5.61 13.48
CA GLU A 66 -4.29 4.47 13.07
C GLU A 66 -4.70 3.15 13.73
N SER A 67 -4.82 3.11 15.05
CA SER A 67 -5.10 1.87 15.79
C SER A 67 -6.51 1.30 15.54
N SER A 68 -7.49 2.16 15.18
CA SER A 68 -8.87 1.73 14.96
C SER A 68 -9.09 1.09 13.58
N GLN A 69 -8.26 1.44 12.59
CA GLN A 69 -8.41 0.98 11.21
C GLN A 69 -7.55 -0.24 10.88
N THR A 70 -6.50 -0.54 11.64
CA THR A 70 -5.66 -1.73 11.41
C THR A 70 -6.45 -3.04 11.47
N GLY A 71 -7.43 -3.13 12.38
CA GLY A 71 -8.36 -4.27 12.45
C GLY A 71 -9.21 -4.42 11.17
N ASN A 72 -9.66 -3.30 10.60
CA ASN A 72 -10.42 -3.31 9.35
C ASN A 72 -9.54 -3.67 8.15
N ALA A 73 -8.29 -3.20 8.10
CA ALA A 73 -7.33 -3.56 7.06
C ALA A 73 -7.04 -5.07 7.08
N LYS A 74 -6.84 -5.65 8.27
CA LYS A 74 -6.69 -7.10 8.45
C LYS A 74 -7.93 -7.85 7.97
N LYS A 75 -9.13 -7.44 8.39
CA LYS A 75 -10.39 -8.05 7.97
C LYS A 75 -10.56 -7.97 6.46
N PHE A 76 -10.23 -6.83 5.84
CA PHE A 76 -10.30 -6.66 4.40
C PHE A 76 -9.35 -7.62 3.66
N LEU A 77 -8.12 -7.81 4.16
CA LEU A 77 -7.19 -8.82 3.65
C LEU A 77 -7.82 -10.22 3.72
N ASP A 78 -8.30 -10.63 4.89
CA ASP A 78 -8.90 -11.97 5.10
C ASP A 78 -10.08 -12.20 4.13
N GLU A 79 -10.95 -11.21 3.97
CA GLU A 79 -12.09 -11.28 3.06
C GLU A 79 -11.67 -11.29 1.58
N THR A 80 -10.59 -10.58 1.23
CA THR A 80 -10.01 -10.60 -0.13
C THR A 80 -9.47 -11.99 -0.46
N LEU A 81 -8.68 -12.59 0.44
CA LEU A 81 -8.10 -13.92 0.24
C LEU A 81 -9.17 -15.01 0.17
N ASN A 82 -10.18 -14.95 1.05
CA ASN A 82 -11.31 -15.87 1.03
C ASN A 82 -12.11 -15.75 -0.26
N GLY A 83 -12.45 -14.52 -0.67
CA GLY A 83 -13.16 -14.28 -1.93
C GLY A 83 -12.39 -14.77 -3.15
N LEU A 84 -11.05 -14.67 -3.11
CA LEU A 84 -10.19 -15.17 -4.17
C LEU A 84 -10.25 -16.72 -4.26
N THR A 85 -10.13 -17.42 -3.13
CA THR A 85 -10.20 -18.89 -3.08
C THR A 85 -11.59 -19.43 -3.37
N ASP A 86 -12.64 -18.71 -2.99
CA ASP A 86 -14.02 -19.06 -3.31
C ASP A 86 -14.27 -18.94 -4.82
N LYS A 87 -13.77 -17.88 -5.46
CA LYS A 87 -13.92 -17.64 -6.90
C LYS A 87 -13.06 -18.58 -7.75
N TYR A 88 -11.86 -18.89 -7.26
CA TYR A 88 -10.87 -19.73 -7.94
C TYR A 88 -10.48 -20.92 -7.07
N SER A 89 -11.38 -21.89 -6.94
CA SER A 89 -11.29 -23.03 -6.02
C SER A 89 -10.05 -23.93 -6.18
N THR A 90 -9.35 -23.85 -7.30
CA THR A 90 -8.09 -24.59 -7.56
C THR A 90 -6.83 -23.74 -7.36
N LEU A 91 -7.00 -22.49 -6.95
CA LEU A 91 -5.89 -21.56 -6.74
C LEU A 91 -5.17 -21.89 -5.43
N ASP A 92 -3.86 -22.10 -5.51
CA ASP A 92 -2.99 -22.18 -4.35
C ASP A 92 -2.41 -20.78 -4.07
N LEU A 93 -2.80 -20.20 -2.94
CA LEU A 93 -2.34 -18.87 -2.51
C LEU A 93 -0.81 -18.78 -2.34
N LYS A 94 -0.11 -19.91 -2.16
CA LYS A 94 1.35 -19.93 -2.11
C LYS A 94 2.00 -19.53 -3.44
N ASN A 95 1.24 -19.62 -4.53
CA ASN A 95 1.69 -19.26 -5.87
C ASN A 95 1.12 -17.92 -6.35
N VAL A 96 0.56 -17.12 -5.44
CA VAL A 96 0.00 -15.79 -5.72
C VAL A 96 0.99 -14.74 -5.24
N ASN A 97 1.28 -13.77 -6.10
CA ASN A 97 2.01 -12.55 -5.72
C ASN A 97 1.03 -11.55 -5.12
N ILE A 98 1.34 -11.02 -3.95
CA ILE A 98 0.48 -10.07 -3.23
C ILE A 98 1.22 -8.76 -3.07
N THR A 99 0.70 -7.71 -3.68
CA THR A 99 1.20 -6.35 -3.51
C THR A 99 0.20 -5.54 -2.70
N ILE A 100 0.69 -4.88 -1.64
CA ILE A 100 -0.14 -4.04 -0.77
C ILE A 100 0.37 -2.61 -0.86
N THR A 101 -0.55 -1.67 -1.10
CA THR A 101 -0.21 -0.28 -1.35
C THR A 101 -1.15 0.69 -0.65
N GLY A 102 -0.71 1.93 -0.51
CA GLY A 102 -1.52 3.01 0.03
C GLY A 102 -0.73 4.30 0.17
N HIS A 103 -1.45 5.40 0.28
CA HIS A 103 -0.93 6.74 0.49
C HIS A 103 -1.32 7.22 1.90
N SER A 104 -0.43 7.95 2.56
CA SER A 104 -0.73 8.53 3.88
C SER A 104 -1.14 7.45 4.89
N LEU A 105 -2.26 7.60 5.58
CA LEU A 105 -2.84 6.58 6.47
C LEU A 105 -3.02 5.23 5.75
N GLY A 106 -3.39 5.21 4.47
CA GLY A 106 -3.49 3.97 3.70
C GLY A 106 -2.14 3.25 3.58
N GLY A 107 -1.05 4.00 3.45
CA GLY A 107 0.31 3.46 3.45
C GLY A 107 0.73 2.89 4.82
N TYR A 108 0.32 3.53 5.91
CA TYR A 108 0.47 3.00 7.26
C TYR A 108 -0.27 1.66 7.42
N LEU A 109 -1.52 1.59 6.98
CA LEU A 109 -2.32 0.36 7.01
C LEU A 109 -1.70 -0.74 6.14
N ALA A 110 -1.12 -0.40 5.00
CA ALA A 110 -0.40 -1.33 4.13
C ALA A 110 0.81 -1.93 4.84
N GLN A 111 1.64 -1.12 5.48
CA GLN A 111 2.80 -1.58 6.27
C GLN A 111 2.38 -2.54 7.38
N HIS A 112 1.35 -2.19 8.16
CA HIS A 112 0.82 -3.07 9.22
C HIS A 112 0.26 -4.38 8.67
N THR A 113 -0.40 -4.34 7.52
CA THR A 113 -0.95 -5.55 6.89
C THR A 113 0.17 -6.48 6.43
N ILE A 114 1.22 -5.96 5.81
CA ILE A 114 2.41 -6.74 5.43
C ILE A 114 3.04 -7.36 6.67
N GLN A 115 3.26 -6.56 7.73
CA GLN A 115 3.82 -7.06 8.97
C GLN A 115 2.98 -8.18 9.58
N ASN A 116 1.64 -8.06 9.57
CA ASN A 116 0.74 -9.11 10.05
C ASN A 116 0.87 -10.42 9.23
N ILE A 117 1.01 -10.32 7.91
CA ILE A 117 1.21 -11.51 7.06
C ILE A 117 2.53 -12.20 7.40
N LEU A 118 3.57 -11.42 7.69
CA LEU A 118 4.91 -11.93 8.00
C LEU A 118 5.07 -12.38 9.45
N SER A 119 4.09 -12.11 10.30
CA SER A 119 4.13 -12.44 11.72
C SER A 119 3.96 -13.93 11.98
N THR A 120 4.55 -14.37 13.09
CA THR A 120 4.38 -15.72 13.64
C THR A 120 3.57 -15.68 14.94
N ASP A 121 2.92 -16.78 15.27
CA ASP A 121 2.28 -16.98 16.57
C ASP A 121 3.32 -17.23 17.70
N ASP A 122 2.85 -17.42 18.92
CA ASP A 122 3.70 -17.69 20.09
C ASP A 122 4.54 -18.98 19.97
N ASN A 123 4.20 -19.87 19.04
CA ASN A 123 4.93 -21.10 18.74
C ASN A 123 5.93 -20.93 17.57
N GLY A 124 6.02 -19.73 16.99
CA GLY A 124 6.87 -19.45 15.84
C GLY A 124 6.28 -19.90 14.49
N GLN A 125 4.98 -20.24 14.44
CA GLN A 125 4.28 -20.66 13.23
C GLN A 125 3.67 -19.45 12.53
N GLN A 126 3.78 -19.37 11.19
CA GLN A 126 3.20 -18.27 10.43
C GLN A 126 1.68 -18.16 10.63
N ILE A 127 1.18 -16.97 10.91
CA ILE A 127 -0.27 -16.72 11.06
C ILE A 127 -1.01 -16.97 9.74
N TYR A 128 -0.38 -16.64 8.61
CA TYR A 128 -0.90 -16.86 7.27
C TYR A 128 -0.17 -18.01 6.56
N GLU A 129 -0.34 -19.25 7.04
CA GLU A 129 0.34 -20.45 6.49
C GLU A 129 0.02 -20.73 5.01
N SER A 130 -1.13 -20.26 4.54
CA SER A 130 -1.56 -20.41 3.15
C SER A 130 -0.83 -19.48 2.18
N ILE A 131 -0.09 -18.48 2.68
CA ILE A 131 0.62 -17.49 1.88
C ILE A 131 2.12 -17.81 1.87
N ASN A 132 2.76 -17.69 0.71
CA ASN A 132 4.21 -17.64 0.64
C ASN A 132 4.69 -16.20 0.91
N THR A 133 5.31 -15.98 2.06
CA THR A 133 5.79 -14.65 2.48
C THR A 133 6.80 -14.03 1.54
N ASN A 134 7.52 -14.82 0.76
CA ASN A 134 8.43 -14.31 -0.27
C ASN A 134 7.70 -13.67 -1.47
N ASN A 135 6.41 -13.95 -1.61
CA ASN A 135 5.55 -13.40 -2.66
C ASN A 135 4.75 -12.19 -2.19
N VAL A 136 5.05 -11.66 -0.99
CA VAL A 136 4.38 -10.48 -0.44
C VAL A 136 5.31 -9.28 -0.54
N SER A 137 4.81 -8.20 -1.10
CA SER A 137 5.54 -6.94 -1.26
C SER A 137 4.65 -5.73 -1.02
N GLY A 138 5.26 -4.57 -0.85
CA GLY A 138 4.54 -3.32 -0.67
C GLY A 138 5.19 -2.14 -1.36
N VAL A 139 4.36 -1.19 -1.77
CA VAL A 139 4.78 0.15 -2.16
C VAL A 139 3.88 1.15 -1.46
N VAL A 140 4.46 2.03 -0.66
CA VAL A 140 3.69 3.01 0.11
C VAL A 140 4.17 4.43 -0.23
N PHE A 141 3.25 5.38 -0.16
CA PHE A 141 3.50 6.75 -0.61
C PHE A 141 3.20 7.73 0.53
N ASN A 142 4.17 8.61 0.84
CA ASN A 142 4.02 9.63 1.89
C ASN A 142 3.39 9.07 3.17
N ALA A 143 3.79 7.87 3.55
CA ALA A 143 3.19 7.15 4.66
C ALA A 143 3.96 7.40 5.96
N PRO A 144 3.31 7.52 7.12
CA PRO A 144 4.03 7.52 8.38
C PRO A 144 4.68 6.16 8.66
N GLY A 145 5.76 6.16 9.43
CA GLY A 145 6.37 4.92 9.91
C GLY A 145 5.49 4.17 10.91
N ILE A 146 5.72 2.89 11.09
CA ILE A 146 4.98 2.03 12.04
C ILE A 146 5.75 1.73 13.33
N GLY A 147 6.73 2.54 13.64
CA GLY A 147 7.58 2.43 14.84
C GLY A 147 8.93 1.76 14.57
N ASP A 148 9.93 2.15 15.38
CA ASP A 148 11.34 1.85 15.14
C ASP A 148 11.73 0.37 15.21
N GLU A 149 10.95 -0.45 15.90
CA GLU A 149 11.25 -1.86 16.11
C GLU A 149 10.64 -2.78 15.03
N ASN A 150 9.77 -2.24 14.20
CA ASN A 150 8.97 -3.02 13.25
C ASN A 150 9.53 -2.91 11.84
N LYS A 151 10.24 -3.94 11.38
CA LYS A 151 10.70 -4.00 9.98
C LYS A 151 9.57 -4.45 9.07
N VAL A 152 9.49 -3.82 7.90
CA VAL A 152 8.57 -4.19 6.83
C VAL A 152 9.39 -4.58 5.60
N PRO A 153 9.81 -5.85 5.53
CA PRO A 153 10.62 -6.34 4.41
C PRO A 153 9.83 -6.32 3.10
N ASN A 154 10.53 -6.40 1.98
CA ASN A 154 9.96 -6.36 0.63
C ASN A 154 9.05 -5.15 0.38
N THR A 155 9.34 -4.02 1.03
CA THR A 155 8.51 -2.82 0.92
C THR A 155 9.37 -1.61 0.56
N LEU A 156 8.89 -0.85 -0.42
CA LEU A 156 9.42 0.44 -0.82
C LEU A 156 8.53 1.55 -0.27
N SER A 157 9.11 2.52 0.46
CA SER A 157 8.47 3.80 0.75
C SER A 157 8.94 4.85 -0.26
N ILE A 158 8.01 5.58 -0.84
CA ILE A 158 8.27 6.70 -1.74
C ILE A 158 7.70 7.95 -1.10
N ASP A 159 8.58 8.84 -0.67
CA ASP A 159 8.22 10.00 0.12
C ASP A 159 8.64 11.29 -0.59
N ALA A 160 7.75 12.27 -0.63
CA ALA A 160 8.10 13.58 -1.12
C ALA A 160 8.96 14.30 -0.07
N LYS A 161 10.02 14.95 -0.52
CA LYS A 161 10.80 15.85 0.31
C LYS A 161 9.89 16.95 0.87
N TYR A 162 10.03 17.27 2.14
CA TYR A 162 9.20 18.19 2.94
C TYR A 162 7.79 17.66 3.29
N ASP A 163 7.52 16.37 3.08
CA ASP A 163 6.30 15.77 3.61
C ASP A 163 6.46 15.41 5.09
N ILE A 164 5.72 16.13 5.95
CA ILE A 164 5.79 15.92 7.39
C ILE A 164 5.11 14.64 7.87
N VAL A 165 4.20 14.08 7.08
CA VAL A 165 3.50 12.83 7.45
C VAL A 165 4.43 11.65 7.34
N SER A 166 5.24 11.61 6.28
CA SER A 166 6.24 10.56 6.13
C SER A 166 7.35 10.62 7.20
N GLU A 167 7.58 11.79 7.81
CA GLU A 167 8.49 11.94 8.94
C GLU A 167 7.86 11.54 10.30
N ALA A 168 6.54 11.33 10.34
CA ALA A 168 5.83 10.95 11.54
C ALA A 168 5.87 9.44 11.81
N GLY A 169 5.59 9.04 13.03
CA GLY A 169 5.49 7.62 13.40
C GLY A 169 6.83 6.91 13.61
N GLY A 170 7.95 7.64 13.60
CA GLY A 170 9.30 7.09 13.75
C GLY A 170 9.98 6.80 12.40
N ASN A 171 11.10 6.07 12.44
CA ASN A 171 11.82 5.74 11.22
C ASN A 171 11.00 4.84 10.31
N HIS A 172 11.10 5.08 8.99
CA HIS A 172 10.63 4.13 8.00
C HIS A 172 11.47 2.86 8.10
N ASN A 173 10.87 1.80 8.62
CA ASN A 173 11.50 0.49 8.68
C ASN A 173 11.18 -0.37 7.45
N THR A 174 10.76 0.25 6.35
CA THR A 174 10.67 -0.38 5.04
C THR A 174 12.07 -0.78 4.56
N GLU A 175 12.15 -1.85 3.79
CA GLU A 175 13.45 -2.34 3.30
C GLU A 175 14.14 -1.31 2.41
N HIS A 176 13.35 -0.56 1.66
CA HIS A 176 13.82 0.51 0.78
C HIS A 176 13.03 1.80 1.05
N ASN A 177 13.74 2.92 1.02
CA ASN A 177 13.14 4.24 1.17
C ASN A 177 13.70 5.18 0.11
N MET A 178 12.81 5.84 -0.62
CA MET A 178 13.14 6.80 -1.66
C MET A 178 12.51 8.15 -1.33
N VAL A 179 13.34 9.18 -1.21
CA VAL A 179 12.87 10.56 -1.05
C VAL A 179 12.98 11.30 -2.38
N ILE A 180 11.86 11.85 -2.83
CA ILE A 180 11.74 12.55 -4.12
C ILE A 180 11.57 14.05 -3.88
N ASP A 181 12.37 14.86 -4.56
CA ASP A 181 12.20 16.31 -4.57
C ASP A 181 11.23 16.72 -5.68
N THR A 182 9.96 16.83 -5.33
CA THR A 182 8.88 17.24 -6.25
C THR A 182 8.86 18.76 -6.52
N GLY A 183 9.73 19.52 -5.86
CA GLY A 183 9.73 21.00 -5.91
C GLY A 183 8.55 21.64 -5.18
N LYS A 184 7.77 20.88 -4.41
CA LYS A 184 6.67 21.39 -3.58
C LYS A 184 7.15 21.48 -2.13
N GLU A 185 7.20 22.72 -1.60
CA GLU A 185 7.67 22.99 -0.25
C GLU A 185 6.50 23.20 0.75
N SER A 186 5.27 23.35 0.26
CA SER A 186 4.11 23.44 1.15
C SER A 186 3.71 22.07 1.66
N LEU A 187 3.30 21.96 2.91
CA LEU A 187 2.89 20.72 3.56
C LEU A 187 1.84 19.94 2.74
N VAL A 188 0.78 20.62 2.31
CA VAL A 188 -0.28 20.04 1.46
C VAL A 188 0.26 19.60 0.11
N GLY A 189 1.12 20.42 -0.51
CA GLY A 189 1.70 20.11 -1.82
C GLY A 189 2.68 18.95 -1.76
N ALA A 190 3.52 18.86 -0.73
CA ALA A 190 4.45 17.76 -0.55
C ALA A 190 3.71 16.44 -0.24
N HIS A 191 2.62 16.51 0.54
CA HIS A 191 1.84 15.33 0.89
C HIS A 191 0.90 14.83 -0.23
N SER A 192 0.69 15.59 -1.29
CA SER A 192 -0.26 15.24 -2.35
C SER A 192 0.17 14.02 -3.15
N LEU A 193 -0.70 12.99 -3.20
CA LEU A 193 -0.49 11.82 -4.06
C LEU A 193 -0.43 12.19 -5.54
N ASP A 194 -1.27 13.13 -6.00
CA ASP A 194 -1.27 13.57 -7.40
C ASP A 194 0.07 14.19 -7.80
N VAL A 195 0.72 14.91 -6.90
CA VAL A 195 2.06 15.48 -7.13
C VAL A 195 3.11 14.40 -7.26
N LEU A 196 3.05 13.35 -6.44
CA LEU A 196 3.96 12.21 -6.55
C LEU A 196 3.73 11.44 -7.86
N ILE A 197 2.48 11.19 -8.21
CA ILE A 197 2.12 10.50 -9.47
C ILE A 197 2.65 11.29 -10.66
N GLU A 198 2.35 12.60 -10.75
CA GLU A 198 2.84 13.47 -11.82
C GLU A 198 4.37 13.45 -11.92
N TYR A 199 5.06 13.48 -10.78
CA TYR A 199 6.51 13.40 -10.76
C TYR A 199 7.02 12.06 -11.31
N LEU A 200 6.48 10.93 -10.86
CA LEU A 200 6.89 9.60 -11.31
C LEU A 200 6.57 9.36 -12.79
N GLU A 201 5.44 9.84 -13.28
CA GLU A 201 5.07 9.77 -14.71
C GLU A 201 6.04 10.55 -15.60
N THR A 202 6.50 11.71 -15.13
CA THR A 202 7.45 12.56 -15.87
C THR A 202 8.91 12.12 -15.72
N HIS A 203 9.21 11.27 -14.74
CA HIS A 203 10.54 10.72 -14.45
C HIS A 203 10.57 9.17 -14.44
N PRO A 204 10.16 8.51 -15.53
CA PRO A 204 9.95 7.05 -15.52
C PRO A 204 11.22 6.24 -15.24
N ALA A 205 12.41 6.83 -15.37
CA ALA A 205 13.66 6.16 -15.05
C ALA A 205 13.82 5.92 -13.54
N ILE A 206 13.26 6.79 -12.69
CA ILE A 206 13.32 6.67 -11.23
C ILE A 206 12.44 5.52 -10.78
N GLY A 207 11.17 5.48 -11.18
CA GLY A 207 10.25 4.41 -10.83
C GLY A 207 10.73 3.02 -11.31
N ARG A 208 11.38 2.94 -12.47
CA ARG A 208 11.89 1.65 -12.99
C ARG A 208 13.11 1.11 -12.25
N ILE A 209 13.99 1.97 -11.78
CA ILE A 209 15.24 1.54 -11.13
C ILE A 209 14.94 0.97 -9.75
N ASP A 210 14.07 1.60 -8.99
CA ASP A 210 13.89 1.27 -7.59
C ASP A 210 12.80 0.22 -7.34
N ILE A 211 11.78 0.17 -8.18
CA ILE A 211 10.79 -0.93 -8.15
C ILE A 211 11.41 -2.27 -8.57
N SER A 212 12.44 -2.26 -9.44
CA SER A 212 13.18 -3.48 -9.80
C SER A 212 14.02 -4.04 -8.65
N ILE A 213 14.30 -3.25 -7.61
CA ILE A 213 15.03 -3.66 -6.40
C ILE A 213 14.13 -4.52 -5.49
N ILE A 214 12.81 -4.34 -5.55
CA ILE A 214 11.87 -5.18 -4.82
C ILE A 214 11.79 -6.52 -5.55
N ASN A 215 12.53 -7.50 -5.05
CA ASN A 215 12.57 -8.85 -5.61
C ASN A 215 11.15 -9.44 -5.67
N GLY A 216 10.60 -9.58 -6.87
CA GLY A 216 9.32 -10.22 -7.10
C GLY A 216 8.21 -9.33 -7.65
N LEU A 217 8.38 -8.00 -7.73
CA LEU A 217 7.45 -7.17 -8.49
C LEU A 217 7.63 -7.45 -9.98
N ASP A 218 6.64 -8.10 -10.58
CA ASP A 218 6.58 -8.27 -12.02
C ASP A 218 6.55 -6.89 -12.72
N SER A 219 7.07 -6.86 -13.95
CA SER A 219 7.10 -5.66 -14.81
C SER A 219 5.73 -5.01 -15.00
N ASP A 220 4.64 -5.73 -14.75
CA ASP A 220 3.29 -5.25 -14.90
C ASP A 220 2.78 -4.48 -13.67
N ILE A 221 3.20 -4.86 -12.44
CA ILE A 221 2.96 -4.02 -11.25
C ILE A 221 3.72 -2.69 -11.34
N GLN A 222 4.92 -2.70 -11.93
CA GLN A 222 5.66 -1.48 -12.21
C GLN A 222 4.87 -0.47 -13.06
N LYS A 223 3.98 -0.95 -13.95
CA LYS A 223 3.10 -0.10 -14.78
C LYS A 223 1.84 0.37 -14.05
N ILE A 224 1.44 -0.30 -12.96
CA ILE A 224 0.28 0.08 -12.14
C ILE A 224 0.66 1.24 -11.21
N LEU A 225 1.92 1.27 -10.79
CA LEU A 225 2.44 2.26 -9.85
C LEU A 225 3.00 3.51 -10.56
N LEU A 226 3.06 3.51 -11.87
CA LEU A 226 3.43 4.59 -12.78
C LEU A 226 2.25 4.93 -13.69
#